data_c9ce9b49b1aa82924b76e4ce9171a3a8
#
_entry.id   c9ce9b49b1aa82924b76e4ce9171a3a8
#
_cell.length_a   1.000
_cell.length_b   1.000
_cell.length_c   1.000
_cell.angle_alpha   90.00
_cell.angle_beta   90.00
_cell.angle_gamma   90.00
#
_symmetry.space_group_name_H-M   'P 1'
#
loop_
_entity.id
_entity.type
_entity.pdbx_description
1 polymer ?
#
loop_
_entity_poly.entity_id
_entity_poly.type
_entity_poly.pdbx_seq_one_letter_code
_entity_poly.pdbx_strand_id
1 'polypeptide(L)'
;MRFNRKITPDTKPKQNFVTKKRLREDEINFDKLRSYRLDRVKKELEKNNLEACILFDPVNVRYALDTVNMSVYNMHNLTRYCFIPINGPVILYEYFNCEKLSEHLNLINEIRPAITWDYFSNGDQAESQLQKWINEVKDLSNSYFKTKKLAIDVINGPAITALNKSGIKVVDAKSIIEQARVIKSPEELKCMKAALEVAEIGVTKMRNELKAGMTEDELWSILHKTNIEHGGEWIECRILSSGSRTNPWMQESSNKVI
;
A
#
# COMPACT_ATOMS: atom_id res chain seq x y z
N MET A 1 10.97 -4.04 -26.69
CA MET A 1 11.55 -5.31 -26.20
C MET A 1 10.79 -5.72 -24.96
N ARG A 2 10.04 -6.83 -25.00
CA ARG A 2 9.37 -7.39 -23.81
C ARG A 2 10.42 -8.14 -23.01
N PHE A 3 10.86 -7.59 -21.88
CA PHE A 3 11.64 -8.36 -20.92
C PHE A 3 10.70 -9.19 -20.06
N ASN A 4 10.23 -10.33 -20.56
CA ASN A 4 9.64 -11.37 -19.75
C ASN A 4 10.78 -12.09 -18.99
N ARG A 5 11.21 -11.56 -17.86
CA ARG A 5 12.00 -12.34 -16.92
C ARG A 5 11.03 -13.16 -16.07
N LYS A 6 10.86 -14.44 -16.41
CA LYS A 6 10.39 -15.42 -15.43
C LYS A 6 11.45 -15.48 -14.33
N ILE A 7 11.05 -15.07 -13.13
CA ILE A 7 11.91 -15.20 -11.94
C ILE A 7 11.98 -16.68 -11.62
N THR A 8 13.14 -17.30 -11.85
CA THR A 8 13.38 -18.67 -11.41
C THR A 8 13.67 -18.68 -9.90
N PRO A 9 13.13 -19.66 -9.14
CA PRO A 9 13.21 -19.69 -7.66
C PRO A 9 14.60 -19.73 -7.06
N ASP A 10 15.64 -20.01 -7.85
CA ASP A 10 17.00 -20.30 -7.34
C ASP A 10 17.91 -19.08 -7.13
N THR A 11 17.45 -17.87 -7.39
CA THR A 11 18.26 -16.66 -7.18
C THR A 11 17.79 -15.83 -5.98
N LYS A 12 17.51 -16.46 -4.83
CA LYS A 12 17.25 -15.69 -3.59
C LYS A 12 18.50 -14.88 -3.25
N PRO A 13 18.44 -13.54 -3.21
CA PRO A 13 19.58 -12.77 -2.75
C PRO A 13 19.85 -13.18 -1.30
N LYS A 14 21.06 -13.62 -1.00
CA LYS A 14 21.50 -13.77 0.37
C LYS A 14 21.61 -12.37 0.95
N GLN A 15 20.58 -11.94 1.67
CA GLN A 15 20.63 -10.69 2.43
C GLN A 15 21.61 -10.92 3.59
N ASN A 16 22.83 -10.41 3.45
CA ASN A 16 23.89 -10.53 4.45
C ASN A 16 23.86 -9.38 5.49
N PHE A 17 22.69 -8.72 5.68
CA PHE A 17 22.58 -7.70 6.71
C PHE A 17 21.72 -8.19 7.89
N VAL A 18 22.16 -7.84 9.09
CA VAL A 18 21.44 -8.18 10.33
C VAL A 18 20.35 -7.14 10.54
N THR A 19 19.10 -7.60 10.62
CA THR A 19 17.96 -6.74 10.98
C THR A 19 17.55 -6.99 12.42
N LYS A 20 17.21 -5.92 13.14
CA LYS A 20 16.57 -6.03 14.45
C LYS A 20 15.10 -6.41 14.24
N LYS A 21 14.65 -7.44 14.97
CA LYS A 21 13.24 -7.83 14.95
C LYS A 21 12.35 -6.70 15.48
N ARG A 22 11.18 -6.56 14.85
CA ARG A 22 10.13 -5.66 15.35
C ARG A 22 9.47 -6.25 16.60
N LEU A 23 8.80 -5.41 17.36
CA LEU A 23 8.07 -5.84 18.54
C LEU A 23 7.03 -6.92 18.17
N ARG A 24 7.04 -8.05 18.88
CA ARG A 24 6.17 -9.21 18.67
C ARG A 24 6.21 -9.86 17.28
N GLU A 25 7.20 -9.58 16.48
CA GLU A 25 7.29 -10.13 15.12
C GLU A 25 7.29 -11.68 15.10
N ASP A 26 7.89 -12.30 16.12
CA ASP A 26 7.95 -13.76 16.26
C ASP A 26 6.59 -14.42 16.58
N GLU A 27 5.60 -13.66 17.06
CA GLU A 27 4.27 -14.17 17.37
C GLU A 27 3.37 -14.26 16.14
N ILE A 28 3.76 -13.63 15.02
CA ILE A 28 2.93 -13.46 13.83
C ILE A 28 3.26 -14.53 12.81
N ASN A 29 2.26 -15.29 12.37
CA ASN A 29 2.40 -16.17 11.22
C ASN A 29 2.08 -15.37 9.94
N PHE A 30 3.12 -14.83 9.31
CA PHE A 30 2.98 -13.99 8.11
C PHE A 30 2.39 -14.73 6.90
N ASP A 31 2.62 -16.02 6.75
CA ASP A 31 2.04 -16.79 5.63
C ASP A 31 0.52 -16.93 5.79
N LYS A 32 0.04 -17.19 7.01
CA LYS A 32 -1.41 -17.19 7.30
C LYS A 32 -2.02 -15.80 7.13
N LEU A 33 -1.32 -14.76 7.58
CA LEU A 33 -1.74 -13.36 7.44
C LEU A 33 -1.94 -12.99 5.98
N ARG A 34 -0.93 -13.24 5.16
CA ARG A 34 -0.89 -12.92 3.73
C ARG A 34 -1.99 -13.67 2.96
N SER A 35 -2.07 -14.98 3.16
CA SER A 35 -3.09 -15.81 2.51
C SER A 35 -4.50 -15.35 2.86
N TYR A 36 -4.77 -15.10 4.15
CA TYR A 36 -6.07 -14.61 4.59
C TYR A 36 -6.46 -13.30 3.90
N ARG A 37 -5.55 -12.33 3.86
CA ARG A 37 -5.82 -11.01 3.27
C ARG A 37 -6.11 -11.09 1.77
N LEU A 38 -5.29 -11.81 1.03
CA LEU A 38 -5.52 -12.00 -0.41
C LEU A 38 -6.85 -12.72 -0.69
N ASP A 39 -7.16 -13.76 0.10
CA ASP A 39 -8.44 -14.47 0.02
C ASP A 39 -9.63 -13.57 0.33
N ARG A 40 -9.51 -12.66 1.30
CA ARG A 40 -10.54 -11.65 1.60
C ARG A 40 -10.80 -10.73 0.40
N VAL A 41 -9.74 -10.25 -0.25
CA VAL A 41 -9.88 -9.40 -1.46
C VAL A 41 -10.62 -10.18 -2.56
N LYS A 42 -10.20 -11.41 -2.86
CA LYS A 42 -10.83 -12.24 -3.89
C LYS A 42 -12.31 -12.54 -3.59
N LYS A 43 -12.64 -12.87 -2.34
CA LYS A 43 -14.02 -13.12 -1.91
C LYS A 43 -14.92 -11.90 -2.04
N GLU A 44 -14.42 -10.70 -1.72
CA GLU A 44 -15.21 -9.49 -1.88
C GLU A 44 -15.37 -9.10 -3.37
N LEU A 45 -14.39 -9.40 -4.23
CA LEU A 45 -14.57 -9.28 -5.69
C LEU A 45 -15.66 -10.21 -6.18
N GLU A 46 -15.63 -11.50 -5.82
CA GLU A 46 -16.65 -12.50 -6.19
C GLU A 46 -18.05 -12.06 -5.76
N LYS A 47 -18.21 -11.64 -4.51
CA LYS A 47 -19.48 -11.17 -3.94
C LYS A 47 -20.06 -9.98 -4.72
N ASN A 48 -19.21 -9.15 -5.31
CA ASN A 48 -19.60 -7.99 -6.10
C ASN A 48 -19.68 -8.29 -7.62
N ASN A 49 -19.61 -9.56 -8.04
CA ASN A 49 -19.62 -9.99 -9.44
C ASN A 49 -18.51 -9.31 -10.28
N LEU A 50 -17.32 -9.23 -9.71
CA LEU A 50 -16.11 -8.71 -10.33
C LEU A 50 -15.06 -9.81 -10.41
N GLU A 51 -14.35 -9.89 -11.53
CA GLU A 51 -13.37 -10.95 -11.80
C GLU A 51 -11.94 -10.53 -11.52
N ALA A 52 -11.68 -9.21 -11.40
CA ALA A 52 -10.34 -8.68 -11.14
C ALA A 52 -10.39 -7.27 -10.54
N CYS A 53 -9.28 -6.88 -9.89
CA CYS A 53 -9.00 -5.49 -9.52
C CYS A 53 -7.57 -5.08 -9.87
N ILE A 54 -7.36 -3.77 -9.99
CA ILE A 54 -6.05 -3.12 -9.95
C ILE A 54 -6.05 -2.19 -8.74
N LEU A 55 -5.03 -2.31 -7.89
CA LEU A 55 -4.87 -1.49 -6.70
C LEU A 55 -3.61 -0.63 -6.84
N PHE A 56 -3.77 0.69 -6.69
CA PHE A 56 -2.71 1.69 -6.70
C PHE A 56 -2.41 2.25 -5.32
N ASP A 57 -3.42 2.30 -4.44
CA ASP A 57 -3.22 2.79 -3.07
C ASP A 57 -2.21 1.90 -2.35
N PRO A 58 -1.09 2.45 -1.82
CA PRO A 58 -0.04 1.66 -1.20
C PRO A 58 -0.50 0.90 0.04
N VAL A 59 -1.53 1.38 0.75
CA VAL A 59 -2.13 0.69 1.91
C VAL A 59 -2.90 -0.54 1.43
N ASN A 60 -3.65 -0.42 0.33
CA ASN A 60 -4.40 -1.52 -0.26
C ASN A 60 -3.48 -2.56 -0.91
N VAL A 61 -2.43 -2.12 -1.62
CA VAL A 61 -1.38 -3.01 -2.15
C VAL A 61 -0.71 -3.78 -1.02
N ARG A 62 -0.34 -3.09 0.08
CA ARG A 62 0.24 -3.72 1.27
C ARG A 62 -0.73 -4.70 1.92
N TYR A 63 -2.00 -4.34 2.06
CA TYR A 63 -3.01 -5.24 2.61
C TYR A 63 -3.09 -6.54 1.80
N ALA A 64 -3.20 -6.43 0.48
CA ALA A 64 -3.41 -7.57 -0.40
C ALA A 64 -2.16 -8.47 -0.54
N LEU A 65 -0.95 -7.88 -0.60
CA LEU A 65 0.27 -8.58 -1.01
C LEU A 65 1.42 -8.50 0.01
N ASP A 66 1.29 -7.73 1.08
CA ASP A 66 2.34 -7.49 2.10
C ASP A 66 3.65 -6.93 1.52
N THR A 67 3.57 -6.17 0.44
CA THR A 67 4.71 -5.52 -0.19
C THR A 67 4.67 -4.01 0.03
N VAL A 68 5.81 -3.43 0.36
CA VAL A 68 5.95 -1.99 0.67
C VAL A 68 7.14 -1.42 -0.08
N ASN A 69 6.92 -0.28 -0.72
CA ASN A 69 7.98 0.53 -1.32
C ASN A 69 7.49 1.97 -1.45
N MET A 70 8.20 2.93 -0.88
CA MET A 70 7.96 4.37 -0.99
C MET A 70 6.48 4.77 -0.84
N SER A 71 5.84 4.34 0.24
CA SER A 71 4.37 4.47 0.44
C SER A 71 3.87 5.91 0.29
N VAL A 72 4.52 6.89 0.91
CA VAL A 72 4.12 8.31 0.83
C VAL A 72 4.21 8.84 -0.60
N TYR A 73 5.28 8.49 -1.34
CA TYR A 73 5.41 8.86 -2.75
C TYR A 73 4.30 8.25 -3.62
N ASN A 74 3.96 6.98 -3.38
CA ASN A 74 2.90 6.27 -4.11
C ASN A 74 1.49 6.80 -3.83
N MET A 75 1.26 7.44 -2.68
CA MET A 75 -0.02 8.11 -2.41
C MET A 75 -0.28 9.29 -3.34
N HIS A 76 0.79 9.94 -3.81
CA HIS A 76 0.69 11.10 -4.71
C HIS A 76 0.88 10.73 -6.18
N ASN A 77 1.57 9.61 -6.47
CA ASN A 77 1.97 9.23 -7.81
C ASN A 77 1.57 7.77 -8.09
N LEU A 78 0.79 7.54 -9.14
CA LEU A 78 0.31 6.21 -9.53
C LEU A 78 1.42 5.40 -10.24
N THR A 79 2.52 5.15 -9.55
CA THR A 79 3.74 4.59 -10.12
C THR A 79 4.01 3.14 -9.74
N ARG A 80 3.23 2.59 -8.84
CA ARG A 80 3.33 1.22 -8.37
C ARG A 80 1.95 0.68 -8.10
N TYR A 81 1.63 -0.50 -8.59
CA TYR A 81 0.29 -1.07 -8.49
C TYR A 81 0.31 -2.59 -8.63
N CYS A 82 -0.79 -3.24 -8.30
CA CYS A 82 -0.94 -4.68 -8.53
C CYS A 82 -2.25 -5.02 -9.24
N PHE A 83 -2.21 -6.10 -10.01
CA PHE A 83 -3.37 -6.74 -10.62
C PHE A 83 -3.69 -8.03 -9.87
N ILE A 84 -4.92 -8.16 -9.41
CA ILE A 84 -5.41 -9.32 -8.66
C ILE A 84 -6.67 -9.85 -9.35
N PRO A 85 -6.57 -10.93 -10.12
CA PRO A 85 -7.73 -11.65 -10.63
C PRO A 85 -8.25 -12.63 -9.59
N ILE A 86 -9.55 -12.97 -9.64
CA ILE A 86 -10.10 -14.09 -8.85
C ILE A 86 -9.37 -15.37 -9.23
N ASN A 87 -9.29 -15.64 -10.52
CA ASN A 87 -8.60 -16.79 -11.10
C ASN A 87 -7.45 -16.33 -11.99
N GLY A 88 -6.23 -16.75 -11.68
CA GLY A 88 -5.04 -16.41 -12.45
C GLY A 88 -3.91 -15.82 -11.61
N PRO A 89 -2.84 -15.35 -12.25
CA PRO A 89 -1.66 -14.83 -11.57
C PRO A 89 -1.91 -13.48 -10.92
N VAL A 90 -1.43 -13.33 -9.70
CA VAL A 90 -1.28 -12.03 -9.04
C VAL A 90 -0.03 -11.37 -9.58
N ILE A 91 -0.17 -10.17 -10.14
CA ILE A 91 0.91 -9.44 -10.79
C ILE A 91 1.20 -8.16 -10.02
N LEU A 92 2.44 -7.99 -9.60
CA LEU A 92 2.93 -6.72 -9.06
C LEU A 92 3.63 -5.93 -10.16
N TYR A 93 3.24 -4.68 -10.33
CA TYR A 93 3.93 -3.71 -11.18
C TYR A 93 4.81 -2.83 -10.30
N GLU A 94 6.11 -3.01 -10.41
CA GLU A 94 7.12 -2.43 -9.54
C GLU A 94 7.97 -1.40 -10.29
N TYR A 95 8.64 -0.51 -9.58
CA TYR A 95 9.64 0.37 -10.16
C TYR A 95 10.70 -0.42 -10.89
N PHE A 96 11.20 0.14 -11.98
CA PHE A 96 12.32 -0.42 -12.73
C PHE A 96 13.53 -0.68 -11.82
N ASN A 97 14.09 -1.87 -11.90
CA ASN A 97 15.18 -2.39 -11.05
C ASN A 97 14.85 -2.57 -9.54
N CYS A 98 13.58 -2.46 -9.14
CA CYS A 98 13.15 -2.72 -7.76
C CYS A 98 12.42 -4.07 -7.61
N GLU A 99 12.38 -4.90 -8.64
CA GLU A 99 11.64 -6.17 -8.68
C GLU A 99 12.05 -7.12 -7.54
N LYS A 100 13.34 -7.11 -7.18
CA LYS A 100 13.90 -7.98 -6.13
C LYS A 100 13.37 -7.70 -4.73
N LEU A 101 12.81 -6.53 -4.49
CA LEU A 101 12.27 -6.17 -3.17
C LEU A 101 11.12 -7.08 -2.73
N SER A 102 10.35 -7.60 -3.68
CA SER A 102 9.16 -8.41 -3.43
C SER A 102 9.27 -9.88 -3.88
N GLU A 103 10.44 -10.32 -4.39
CA GLU A 103 10.66 -11.70 -4.85
C GLU A 103 10.45 -12.78 -3.77
N HIS A 104 10.58 -12.40 -2.49
CA HIS A 104 10.39 -13.30 -1.35
C HIS A 104 8.91 -13.56 -1.02
N LEU A 105 7.98 -12.87 -1.66
CA LEU A 105 6.54 -12.95 -1.39
C LEU A 105 5.88 -13.97 -2.33
N ASN A 106 5.63 -15.18 -1.82
CA ASN A 106 5.11 -16.30 -2.59
C ASN A 106 3.70 -16.07 -3.19
N LEU A 107 2.95 -15.08 -2.71
CA LEU A 107 1.63 -14.74 -3.25
C LEU A 107 1.71 -13.96 -4.57
N ILE A 108 2.87 -13.40 -4.91
CA ILE A 108 3.10 -12.67 -6.15
C ILE A 108 3.62 -13.65 -7.19
N ASN A 109 2.84 -13.88 -8.24
CA ASN A 109 3.19 -14.83 -9.27
C ASN A 109 4.10 -14.23 -10.35
N GLU A 110 3.93 -12.93 -10.61
CA GLU A 110 4.73 -12.18 -11.58
C GLU A 110 5.07 -10.79 -11.04
N ILE A 111 6.27 -10.30 -11.34
CA ILE A 111 6.65 -8.92 -11.13
C ILE A 111 7.01 -8.32 -12.48
N ARG A 112 6.36 -7.21 -12.83
CA ARG A 112 6.56 -6.49 -14.09
C ARG A 112 7.00 -5.06 -13.82
N PRO A 113 7.77 -4.41 -14.73
CA PRO A 113 8.00 -2.98 -14.65
C PRO A 113 6.68 -2.21 -14.72
N ALA A 114 6.47 -1.26 -13.82
CA ALA A 114 5.28 -0.42 -13.84
C ALA A 114 5.27 0.48 -15.07
N ILE A 115 4.10 0.61 -15.70
CA ILE A 115 3.85 1.61 -16.73
C ILE A 115 3.18 2.80 -16.05
N THR A 116 3.81 3.95 -16.09
CA THR A 116 3.31 5.20 -15.53
C THR A 116 2.91 6.15 -16.65
N TRP A 117 1.96 7.06 -16.40
CA TRP A 117 1.48 8.01 -17.41
C TRP A 117 1.24 9.41 -16.84
N ASP A 118 1.78 9.69 -15.67
CA ASP A 118 1.77 11.04 -15.12
C ASP A 118 2.79 11.94 -15.85
N TYR A 119 2.50 13.24 -15.90
CA TYR A 119 3.36 14.21 -16.56
C TYR A 119 4.72 14.34 -15.86
N PHE A 120 4.74 14.21 -14.53
CA PHE A 120 5.98 14.32 -13.75
C PHE A 120 7.03 13.27 -14.18
N SER A 121 6.59 12.01 -14.41
CA SER A 121 7.50 10.92 -14.80
C SER A 121 7.78 10.86 -16.30
N ASN A 122 6.86 11.37 -17.14
CA ASN A 122 6.85 11.07 -18.56
C ASN A 122 6.87 12.31 -19.48
N GLY A 123 6.63 13.51 -18.94
CA GLY A 123 6.54 14.72 -19.75
C GLY A 123 5.57 14.57 -20.93
N ASP A 124 6.01 14.97 -22.12
CA ASP A 124 5.21 14.89 -23.35
C ASP A 124 4.89 13.46 -23.81
N GLN A 125 5.52 12.43 -23.19
CA GLN A 125 5.24 11.03 -23.48
C GLN A 125 4.05 10.46 -22.67
N ALA A 126 3.44 11.25 -21.76
CA ALA A 126 2.39 10.79 -20.86
C ALA A 126 1.23 10.09 -21.58
N GLU A 127 0.72 10.68 -22.70
CA GLU A 127 -0.37 10.09 -23.48
C GLU A 127 0.04 8.76 -24.13
N SER A 128 1.25 8.67 -24.70
CA SER A 128 1.75 7.44 -25.30
C SER A 128 1.95 6.32 -24.25
N GLN A 129 2.36 6.68 -23.05
CA GLN A 129 2.49 5.73 -21.94
C GLN A 129 1.11 5.28 -21.41
N LEU A 130 0.14 6.19 -21.33
CA LEU A 130 -1.24 5.82 -21.01
C LEU A 130 -1.76 4.78 -22.01
N GLN A 131 -1.53 4.99 -23.31
CA GLN A 131 -1.97 4.03 -24.33
C GLN A 131 -1.28 2.66 -24.18
N LYS A 132 0.00 2.62 -23.79
CA LYS A 132 0.68 1.34 -23.47
C LYS A 132 0.05 0.65 -22.29
N TRP A 133 -0.25 1.40 -21.22
CA TRP A 133 -0.94 0.84 -20.04
C TRP A 133 -2.33 0.29 -20.39
N ILE A 134 -3.11 1.03 -21.19
CA ILE A 134 -4.42 0.57 -21.69
C ILE A 134 -4.30 -0.75 -22.46
N ASN A 135 -3.28 -0.88 -23.33
CA ASN A 135 -3.04 -2.12 -24.06
C ASN A 135 -2.70 -3.29 -23.12
N GLU A 136 -1.86 -3.06 -22.10
CA GLU A 136 -1.58 -4.05 -21.06
C GLU A 136 -2.87 -4.49 -20.34
N VAL A 137 -3.73 -3.55 -19.94
CA VAL A 137 -5.01 -3.87 -19.28
C VAL A 137 -5.96 -4.63 -20.22
N LYS A 138 -5.97 -4.33 -21.52
CA LYS A 138 -6.73 -5.10 -22.51
C LYS A 138 -6.24 -6.54 -22.61
N ASP A 139 -4.94 -6.76 -22.64
CA ASP A 139 -4.35 -8.11 -22.67
C ASP A 139 -4.73 -8.89 -21.39
N LEU A 140 -4.67 -8.25 -20.21
CA LEU A 140 -5.16 -8.83 -18.96
C LEU A 140 -6.66 -9.13 -19.00
N SER A 141 -7.46 -8.21 -19.58
CA SER A 141 -8.91 -8.42 -19.73
C SER A 141 -9.23 -9.64 -20.59
N ASN A 142 -8.55 -9.79 -21.70
CA ASN A 142 -8.77 -10.91 -22.59
C ASN A 142 -8.41 -12.26 -21.94
N SER A 143 -7.44 -12.24 -21.02
CA SER A 143 -6.94 -13.45 -20.37
C SER A 143 -7.70 -13.80 -19.10
N TYR A 144 -8.12 -12.82 -18.30
CA TYR A 144 -8.51 -13.07 -16.91
C TYR A 144 -9.87 -12.51 -16.47
N PHE A 145 -10.50 -11.58 -17.22
CA PHE A 145 -11.83 -11.08 -16.84
C PHE A 145 -12.72 -10.79 -18.05
N LYS A 146 -13.74 -11.63 -18.21
CA LYS A 146 -14.64 -11.62 -19.37
C LYS A 146 -15.74 -10.57 -19.26
N THR A 147 -16.13 -10.20 -18.05
CA THR A 147 -17.20 -9.23 -17.77
C THR A 147 -16.88 -7.81 -18.26
N LYS A 148 -15.63 -7.56 -18.64
CA LYS A 148 -15.16 -6.21 -19.03
C LYS A 148 -15.41 -5.13 -17.95
N LYS A 149 -15.56 -5.58 -16.69
CA LYS A 149 -15.61 -4.72 -15.51
C LYS A 149 -14.30 -4.88 -14.73
N LEU A 150 -13.63 -3.79 -14.43
CA LEU A 150 -12.37 -3.77 -13.68
C LEU A 150 -12.53 -2.87 -12.46
N ALA A 151 -12.32 -3.43 -11.28
CA ALA A 151 -12.32 -2.67 -10.04
C ALA A 151 -10.97 -1.95 -9.88
N ILE A 152 -10.99 -0.63 -9.61
CA ILE A 152 -9.77 0.17 -9.39
C ILE A 152 -10.01 1.09 -8.20
N ASP A 153 -9.07 1.16 -7.26
CA ASP A 153 -9.20 1.96 -6.03
C ASP A 153 -8.83 3.43 -6.21
N VAL A 154 -7.78 3.72 -6.97
CA VAL A 154 -7.32 5.08 -7.28
C VAL A 154 -6.93 5.16 -8.74
N ILE A 155 -7.51 6.13 -9.47
CA ILE A 155 -7.21 6.33 -10.89
C ILE A 155 -7.58 7.75 -11.32
N ASN A 156 -6.86 8.33 -12.28
CA ASN A 156 -7.15 9.66 -12.82
C ASN A 156 -8.17 9.64 -13.96
N GLY A 157 -8.78 10.79 -14.22
CA GLY A 157 -9.83 10.96 -15.26
C GLY A 157 -9.41 10.52 -16.66
N PRO A 158 -8.22 10.90 -17.18
CA PRO A 158 -7.74 10.45 -18.48
C PRO A 158 -7.71 8.92 -18.62
N ALA A 159 -7.22 8.20 -17.63
CA ALA A 159 -7.16 6.74 -17.66
C ALA A 159 -8.55 6.08 -17.59
N ILE A 160 -9.48 6.62 -16.76
CA ILE A 160 -10.88 6.16 -16.76
C ILE A 160 -11.50 6.31 -18.15
N THR A 161 -11.32 7.48 -18.76
CA THR A 161 -11.86 7.78 -20.10
C THR A 161 -11.30 6.83 -21.14
N ALA A 162 -9.99 6.57 -21.13
CA ALA A 162 -9.32 5.68 -22.06
C ALA A 162 -9.75 4.21 -21.88
N LEU A 163 -9.90 3.72 -20.64
CA LEU A 163 -10.43 2.38 -20.36
C LEU A 163 -11.86 2.23 -20.89
N ASN A 164 -12.73 3.18 -20.60
CA ASN A 164 -14.12 3.14 -21.06
C ASN A 164 -14.20 3.14 -22.60
N LYS A 165 -13.40 3.96 -23.28
CA LYS A 165 -13.29 3.94 -24.76
C LYS A 165 -12.78 2.58 -25.28
N SER A 166 -11.97 1.87 -24.51
CA SER A 166 -11.47 0.54 -24.87
C SER A 166 -12.46 -0.60 -24.57
N GLY A 167 -13.66 -0.28 -24.06
CA GLY A 167 -14.70 -1.23 -23.70
C GLY A 167 -14.55 -1.87 -22.32
N ILE A 168 -13.67 -1.33 -21.46
CA ILE A 168 -13.48 -1.80 -20.08
C ILE A 168 -14.13 -0.78 -19.14
N LYS A 169 -15.19 -1.20 -18.45
CA LYS A 169 -15.89 -0.36 -17.47
C LYS A 169 -15.14 -0.36 -16.14
N VAL A 170 -14.75 0.82 -15.69
CA VAL A 170 -14.13 1.00 -14.35
C VAL A 170 -15.22 0.97 -13.28
N VAL A 171 -14.98 0.23 -12.19
CA VAL A 171 -15.79 0.16 -10.97
C VAL A 171 -14.91 0.59 -9.80
N ASP A 172 -15.46 1.32 -8.84
CA ASP A 172 -14.73 1.71 -7.64
C ASP A 172 -14.41 0.48 -6.77
N ALA A 173 -13.12 0.22 -6.54
CA ALA A 173 -12.66 -0.86 -5.67
C ALA A 173 -12.55 -0.46 -4.19
N LYS A 174 -12.66 0.83 -3.85
CA LYS A 174 -12.40 1.30 -2.49
C LYS A 174 -13.30 0.62 -1.47
N SER A 175 -14.61 0.62 -1.70
CA SER A 175 -15.58 -0.05 -0.81
C SER A 175 -15.34 -1.56 -0.71
N ILE A 176 -14.90 -2.20 -1.78
CA ILE A 176 -14.61 -3.64 -1.85
C ILE A 176 -13.43 -3.97 -0.94
N ILE A 177 -12.34 -3.22 -1.05
CA ILE A 177 -11.14 -3.42 -0.23
C ILE A 177 -11.39 -3.05 1.23
N GLU A 178 -12.15 -2.00 1.49
CA GLU A 178 -12.57 -1.64 2.85
C GLU A 178 -13.37 -2.79 3.50
N GLN A 179 -14.31 -3.41 2.78
CA GLN A 179 -15.05 -4.58 3.27
C GLN A 179 -14.15 -5.80 3.50
N ALA A 180 -13.15 -6.02 2.66
CA ALA A 180 -12.17 -7.07 2.88
C ALA A 180 -11.42 -6.88 4.21
N ARG A 181 -11.18 -5.63 4.62
CA ARG A 181 -10.42 -5.23 5.81
C ARG A 181 -11.25 -5.17 7.10
N VAL A 182 -12.59 -5.18 7.03
CA VAL A 182 -13.48 -5.00 8.20
C VAL A 182 -13.24 -6.08 9.27
N ILE A 183 -13.23 -7.35 8.87
CA ILE A 183 -13.04 -8.48 9.79
C ILE A 183 -11.57 -8.85 9.86
N LYS A 184 -11.00 -8.76 11.06
CA LYS A 184 -9.58 -9.03 11.31
C LYS A 184 -9.37 -10.51 11.65
N SER A 185 -8.37 -11.12 11.04
CA SER A 185 -7.89 -12.46 11.44
C SER A 185 -7.15 -12.42 12.79
N PRO A 186 -6.93 -13.55 13.43
CA PRO A 186 -6.09 -13.63 14.64
C PRO A 186 -4.67 -13.06 14.42
N GLU A 187 -4.08 -13.28 13.23
CA GLU A 187 -2.74 -12.76 12.91
C GLU A 187 -2.75 -11.22 12.73
N GLU A 188 -3.81 -10.67 12.16
CA GLU A 188 -3.97 -9.20 12.09
C GLU A 188 -4.15 -8.57 13.45
N LEU A 189 -4.87 -9.22 14.38
CA LEU A 189 -5.00 -8.75 15.76
C LEU A 189 -3.66 -8.72 16.49
N LYS A 190 -2.74 -9.65 16.20
CA LYS A 190 -1.37 -9.60 16.74
C LYS A 190 -0.59 -8.39 16.20
N CYS A 191 -0.70 -8.11 14.91
CA CYS A 191 -0.11 -6.90 14.31
C CYS A 191 -0.65 -5.62 14.97
N MET A 192 -1.98 -5.55 15.19
CA MET A 192 -2.61 -4.40 15.86
C MET A 192 -2.12 -4.25 17.30
N LYS A 193 -1.98 -5.35 18.05
CA LYS A 193 -1.42 -5.32 19.42
C LYS A 193 0.01 -4.77 19.42
N ALA A 194 0.85 -5.23 18.50
CA ALA A 194 2.22 -4.73 18.38
C ALA A 194 2.25 -3.21 18.10
N ALA A 195 1.39 -2.73 17.20
CA ALA A 195 1.28 -1.31 16.89
C ALA A 195 0.79 -0.49 18.10
N LEU A 196 -0.20 -1.00 18.85
CA LEU A 196 -0.70 -0.34 20.06
C LEU A 196 0.37 -0.25 21.16
N GLU A 197 1.16 -1.30 21.36
CA GLU A 197 2.26 -1.27 22.35
C GLU A 197 3.32 -0.22 21.99
N VAL A 198 3.65 -0.06 20.72
CA VAL A 198 4.56 1.02 20.29
C VAL A 198 3.96 2.40 20.56
N ALA A 199 2.65 2.57 20.31
CA ALA A 199 1.96 3.82 20.61
C ALA A 199 1.95 4.11 22.13
N GLU A 200 1.68 3.11 22.97
CA GLU A 200 1.71 3.25 24.43
C GLU A 200 3.10 3.64 24.95
N ILE A 201 4.18 3.03 24.42
CA ILE A 201 5.56 3.42 24.74
C ILE A 201 5.79 4.89 24.36
N GLY A 202 5.35 5.29 23.17
CA GLY A 202 5.52 6.66 22.68
C GLY A 202 4.78 7.68 23.55
N VAL A 203 3.50 7.45 23.83
CA VAL A 203 2.68 8.32 24.69
C VAL A 203 3.24 8.39 26.12
N THR A 204 3.72 7.27 26.63
CA THR A 204 4.36 7.25 27.97
C THR A 204 5.62 8.11 28.00
N LYS A 205 6.48 8.04 26.97
CA LYS A 205 7.65 8.92 26.87
C LYS A 205 7.24 10.39 26.74
N MET A 206 6.27 10.71 25.88
CA MET A 206 5.75 12.08 25.77
C MET A 206 5.29 12.62 27.12
N ARG A 207 4.51 11.83 27.88
CA ARG A 207 4.03 12.21 29.21
C ARG A 207 5.17 12.49 30.19
N ASN A 208 6.22 11.66 30.17
CA ASN A 208 7.33 11.78 31.10
C ASN A 208 8.28 12.94 30.76
N GLU A 209 8.39 13.30 29.48
CA GLU A 209 9.28 14.36 28.99
C GLU A 209 8.58 15.72 28.87
N LEU A 210 7.23 15.74 28.92
CA LEU A 210 6.44 16.98 28.82
C LEU A 210 6.79 17.94 29.95
N LYS A 211 7.15 19.16 29.59
CA LYS A 211 7.44 20.27 30.53
C LYS A 211 7.04 21.61 29.93
N ALA A 212 6.71 22.56 30.78
CA ALA A 212 6.42 23.92 30.36
C ALA A 212 7.62 24.53 29.58
N GLY A 213 7.32 25.24 28.51
CA GLY A 213 8.30 25.85 27.62
C GLY A 213 8.66 24.97 26.40
N MET A 214 8.24 23.70 26.34
CA MET A 214 8.34 22.91 25.12
C MET A 214 7.36 23.43 24.07
N THR A 215 7.67 23.23 22.80
CA THR A 215 6.72 23.41 21.72
C THR A 215 5.91 22.12 21.46
N GLU A 216 4.76 22.28 20.79
CA GLU A 216 3.98 21.12 20.32
C GLU A 216 4.81 20.23 19.40
N ASP A 217 5.65 20.80 18.51
CA ASP A 217 6.54 20.05 17.62
C ASP A 217 7.63 19.27 18.38
N GLU A 218 8.22 19.86 19.43
CA GLU A 218 9.17 19.13 20.27
C GLU A 218 8.51 17.93 20.96
N LEU A 219 7.31 18.12 21.50
CA LEU A 219 6.56 17.02 22.10
C LEU A 219 6.19 15.94 21.08
N TRP A 220 5.72 16.33 19.89
CA TRP A 220 5.44 15.41 18.80
C TRP A 220 6.67 14.60 18.36
N SER A 221 7.85 15.22 18.33
CA SER A 221 9.10 14.59 17.89
C SER A 221 9.45 13.36 18.74
N ILE A 222 9.06 13.33 20.02
CA ILE A 222 9.27 12.19 20.92
C ILE A 222 8.48 10.97 20.45
N LEU A 223 7.21 11.16 20.08
CA LEU A 223 6.37 10.10 19.54
C LEU A 223 6.91 9.58 18.21
N HIS A 224 7.25 10.48 17.31
CA HIS A 224 7.76 10.11 15.98
C HIS A 224 9.07 9.32 16.08
N LYS A 225 10.03 9.79 16.88
CA LYS A 225 11.28 9.07 17.16
C LYS A 225 11.01 7.69 17.73
N THR A 226 10.13 7.58 18.74
CA THR A 226 9.80 6.30 19.38
C THR A 226 9.18 5.32 18.38
N ASN A 227 8.26 5.80 17.53
CA ASN A 227 7.65 4.98 16.49
C ASN A 227 8.72 4.37 15.56
N ILE A 228 9.65 5.18 15.06
CA ILE A 228 10.73 4.72 14.17
C ILE A 228 11.69 3.76 14.89
N GLU A 229 12.08 4.05 16.13
CA GLU A 229 12.97 3.20 16.94
C GLU A 229 12.39 1.78 17.16
N HIS A 230 11.06 1.64 17.16
CA HIS A 230 10.36 0.37 17.34
C HIS A 230 9.89 -0.27 16.03
N GLY A 231 10.38 0.20 14.88
CA GLY A 231 10.09 -0.38 13.58
C GLY A 231 8.77 0.08 12.96
N GLY A 232 8.19 1.15 13.49
CA GLY A 232 7.09 1.86 12.83
C GLY A 232 7.60 2.61 11.59
N GLU A 233 6.65 3.06 10.81
CA GLU A 233 6.92 3.78 9.56
C GLU A 233 6.49 5.24 9.69
N TRP A 234 5.87 5.80 8.69
CA TRP A 234 5.30 7.14 8.73
C TRP A 234 4.01 7.20 9.58
N ILE A 235 3.71 8.37 10.13
CA ILE A 235 2.46 8.64 10.85
C ILE A 235 1.63 9.57 9.96
N GLU A 236 0.42 9.13 9.59
CA GLU A 236 -0.43 9.83 8.65
C GLU A 236 -0.94 11.17 9.20
N CYS A 237 -1.43 11.16 10.42
CA CYS A 237 -2.02 12.35 11.04
C CYS A 237 -1.18 12.83 12.22
N ARG A 238 -0.58 14.00 12.09
CA ARG A 238 0.22 14.65 13.12
C ARG A 238 -0.64 15.54 14.03
N ILE A 239 -1.75 14.98 14.54
CA ILE A 239 -2.71 15.74 15.35
C ILE A 239 -2.17 15.87 16.77
N LEU A 240 -1.71 17.06 17.11
CA LEU A 240 -1.32 17.46 18.46
C LEU A 240 -1.48 18.97 18.59
N SER A 241 -2.29 19.41 19.55
CA SER A 241 -2.53 20.82 19.79
C SER A 241 -2.74 21.10 21.28
N SER A 242 -2.52 22.32 21.72
CA SER A 242 -2.60 22.73 23.12
C SER A 242 -3.34 24.05 23.32
N GLY A 243 -3.93 24.24 24.52
CA GLY A 243 -4.63 25.47 24.90
C GLY A 243 -5.74 25.86 23.91
N SER A 244 -5.74 27.10 23.45
CA SER A 244 -6.76 27.62 22.50
C SER A 244 -6.77 26.91 21.14
N ARG A 245 -5.71 26.19 20.76
CA ARG A 245 -5.65 25.44 19.51
C ARG A 245 -6.36 24.07 19.59
N THR A 246 -6.84 23.64 20.75
CA THR A 246 -7.60 22.37 20.86
C THR A 246 -8.99 22.44 20.25
N ASN A 247 -9.46 23.63 19.91
CA ASN A 247 -10.71 23.83 19.18
C ASN A 247 -10.51 24.88 18.07
N PRO A 248 -10.73 24.53 16.79
CA PRO A 248 -11.18 23.21 16.28
C PRO A 248 -10.11 22.12 16.47
N TRP A 249 -10.60 20.88 16.67
CA TRP A 249 -9.77 19.76 17.16
C TRP A 249 -8.73 19.21 16.16
N MET A 250 -8.96 19.31 14.87
CA MET A 250 -8.15 18.68 13.82
C MET A 250 -6.97 19.59 13.41
N GLN A 251 -6.03 19.80 14.33
CA GLN A 251 -4.86 20.64 14.09
C GLN A 251 -3.57 19.85 14.30
N GLU A 252 -2.66 19.98 13.34
CA GLU A 252 -1.32 19.42 13.46
C GLU A 252 -0.49 20.17 14.50
N SER A 253 0.57 19.54 14.99
CA SER A 253 1.54 20.17 15.87
C SER A 253 2.19 21.40 15.22
N SER A 254 2.60 22.33 16.04
CA SER A 254 3.20 23.59 15.61
C SER A 254 4.33 24.03 16.56
N ASN A 255 4.95 25.16 16.24
CA ASN A 255 5.94 25.80 17.09
C ASN A 255 5.34 26.55 18.30
N LYS A 256 4.04 26.40 18.58
CA LYS A 256 3.41 26.98 19.77
C LYS A 256 4.00 26.36 21.03
N VAL A 257 4.39 27.22 21.97
CA VAL A 257 4.86 26.84 23.30
C VAL A 257 3.69 26.35 24.16
N ILE A 258 3.89 25.24 24.85
CA ILE A 258 2.96 24.60 25.79
C ILE A 258 3.11 25.20 27.19
#